data_843b97633ac8f2ac96d77f522d9842b3
#
_entry.id   843b97633ac8f2ac96d77f522d9842b3
#
_cell.length_a   1.000
_cell.length_b   1.000
_cell.length_c   1.000
_cell.angle_alpha   90.00
_cell.angle_beta   90.00
_cell.angle_gamma   90.00
#
_symmetry.space_group_name_H-M   'P 1'
#
loop_
_entity.id
_entity.type
_entity.pdbx_description
1 polymer ?
#
loop_
_entity_poly.entity_id
_entity_poly.type
_entity_poly.pdbx_seq_one_letter_code
_entity_poly.pdbx_strand_id
1 'polypeptide(L)'
;MSLPALADRVWCRLHLDRLAGGRQAGYVIREDMLAHPDTVRSFRWIRWLLVAETAVGLAAIVVAVLLTRAGETVAWAVWFRATVVLLITLTLYVFAWRAQLGYYWAYQRLRLFSRIFPVVTLVVAAIPGLYPFWMVIEQILFSLLMIGIGDVLTSDHMRATFPKPRTTG
;
A
#
# COMPACT_ATOMS: atom_id res chain seq x y z
N MET A 1 23.68 3.94 13.52
CA MET A 1 22.26 4.14 13.88
C MET A 1 21.43 3.81 12.64
N SER A 2 20.61 2.75 12.68
CA SER A 2 19.89 2.26 11.50
C SER A 2 18.75 3.21 11.11
N LEU A 3 18.55 3.44 9.80
CA LEU A 3 17.48 4.27 9.25
C LEU A 3 16.08 3.99 9.84
N PRO A 4 15.69 2.71 10.11
CA PRO A 4 14.41 2.41 10.74
C PRO A 4 14.25 2.94 12.15
N ALA A 5 15.35 2.99 12.94
CA ALA A 5 15.32 3.51 14.31
C ALA A 5 15.15 5.05 14.36
N LEU A 6 15.65 5.76 13.34
CA LEU A 6 15.43 7.21 13.20
C LEU A 6 13.99 7.51 12.77
N ALA A 7 13.49 6.76 11.80
CA ALA A 7 12.11 6.90 11.32
C ALA A 7 11.10 6.65 12.46
N ASP A 8 11.35 5.65 13.29
CA ASP A 8 10.50 5.33 14.44
C ASP A 8 10.49 6.44 15.50
N ARG A 9 11.64 7.04 15.80
CA ARG A 9 11.75 8.18 16.73
C ARG A 9 10.99 9.41 16.22
N VAL A 10 11.11 9.74 14.95
CA VAL A 10 10.39 10.87 14.33
C VAL A 10 8.89 10.61 14.37
N TRP A 11 8.48 9.37 14.05
CA TRP A 11 7.09 8.95 14.07
C TRP A 11 6.46 9.04 15.46
N CYS A 12 7.16 8.54 16.49
CA CYS A 12 6.72 8.63 17.88
C CYS A 12 6.66 10.09 18.38
N ARG A 13 7.64 10.93 18.03
CA ARG A 13 7.64 12.36 18.39
C ARG A 13 6.45 13.13 17.82
N LEU A 14 6.04 12.81 16.60
CA LEU A 14 4.92 13.47 15.92
C LEU A 14 3.55 12.90 16.32
N HIS A 15 3.49 11.94 17.25
CA HIS A 15 2.25 11.27 17.69
C HIS A 15 1.39 10.75 16.53
N LEU A 16 2.04 10.38 15.41
CA LEU A 16 1.37 9.96 14.17
C LEU A 16 0.53 8.70 14.35
N ASP A 17 0.91 7.81 15.29
CA ASP A 17 0.11 6.63 15.63
C ASP A 17 -1.25 7.01 16.23
N ARG A 18 -1.33 8.09 17.03
CA ARG A 18 -2.60 8.57 17.57
C ARG A 18 -3.48 9.18 16.50
N LEU A 19 -2.89 9.98 15.61
CA LEU A 19 -3.60 10.57 14.48
C LEU A 19 -4.07 9.50 13.48
N ALA A 20 -3.21 8.54 13.18
CA ALA A 20 -3.49 7.49 12.21
C ALA A 20 -4.33 6.35 12.80
N GLY A 21 -4.10 5.92 14.03
CA GLY A 21 -4.74 4.77 14.68
C GLY A 21 -6.01 5.09 15.48
N GLY A 22 -6.22 6.36 15.84
CA GLY A 22 -7.36 6.77 16.66
C GLY A 22 -7.48 5.95 17.96
N ARG A 23 -8.67 5.38 18.22
CA ARG A 23 -8.93 4.51 19.39
C ARG A 23 -8.08 3.22 19.42
N GLN A 24 -7.54 2.80 18.31
CA GLN A 24 -6.76 1.55 18.18
C GLN A 24 -5.24 1.79 18.14
N ALA A 25 -4.78 3.03 18.32
CA ALA A 25 -3.37 3.41 18.22
C ALA A 25 -2.46 2.64 19.21
N GLY A 26 -2.97 2.29 20.39
CA GLY A 26 -2.23 1.56 21.41
C GLY A 26 -2.36 0.03 21.36
N TYR A 27 -3.15 -0.52 20.43
CA TYR A 27 -3.32 -1.96 20.33
C TYR A 27 -2.21 -2.56 19.46
N VAL A 28 -1.28 -3.24 20.10
CA VAL A 28 -0.14 -3.91 19.47
C VAL A 28 -0.24 -5.41 19.66
N ILE A 29 0.02 -6.16 18.62
CA ILE A 29 0.02 -7.64 18.62
C ILE A 29 1.26 -8.16 19.33
N ARG A 30 1.13 -9.31 19.97
CA ARG A 30 2.22 -9.99 20.70
C ARG A 30 3.37 -10.38 19.75
N GLU A 31 4.60 -10.24 20.23
CA GLU A 31 5.82 -10.49 19.46
C GLU A 31 5.94 -11.93 18.98
N ASP A 32 5.47 -12.91 19.77
CA ASP A 32 5.47 -14.33 19.41
C ASP A 32 4.68 -14.62 18.11
N MET A 33 3.54 -13.96 17.93
CA MET A 33 2.71 -14.07 16.73
C MET A 33 3.35 -13.40 15.52
N LEU A 34 4.08 -12.31 15.73
CA LEU A 34 4.78 -11.59 14.66
C LEU A 34 6.05 -12.32 14.21
N ALA A 35 6.73 -13.02 15.13
CA ALA A 35 7.92 -13.81 14.84
C ALA A 35 7.62 -15.15 14.15
N HIS A 36 6.34 -15.55 14.02
CA HIS A 36 5.96 -16.79 13.36
C HIS A 36 6.45 -16.80 11.89
N PRO A 37 7.03 -17.92 11.39
CA PRO A 37 7.63 -17.96 10.06
C PRO A 37 6.67 -17.62 8.93
N ASP A 38 5.39 -18.01 9.06
CA ASP A 38 4.37 -17.70 8.05
C ASP A 38 3.99 -16.22 8.06
N THR A 39 4.00 -15.55 9.22
CA THR A 39 3.80 -14.10 9.33
C THR A 39 4.94 -13.35 8.62
N VAL A 40 6.18 -13.74 8.91
CA VAL A 40 7.37 -13.15 8.27
C VAL A 40 7.37 -13.38 6.75
N ARG A 41 6.97 -14.58 6.30
CA ARG A 41 6.82 -14.90 4.88
C ARG A 41 5.77 -14.03 4.21
N SER A 42 4.60 -13.85 4.84
CA SER A 42 3.51 -13.02 4.34
C SER A 42 3.95 -11.57 4.16
N PHE A 43 4.61 -10.97 5.16
CA PHE A 43 5.14 -9.61 5.03
C PHE A 43 6.27 -9.48 4.01
N ARG A 44 7.07 -10.52 3.79
CA ARG A 44 8.06 -10.55 2.72
C ARG A 44 7.38 -10.50 1.34
N TRP A 45 6.31 -11.27 1.14
CA TRP A 45 5.51 -11.23 -0.09
C TRP A 45 4.89 -9.85 -0.31
N ILE A 46 4.28 -9.25 0.73
CA ILE A 46 3.72 -7.90 0.66
C ILE A 46 4.79 -6.89 0.22
N ARG A 47 6.00 -6.96 0.78
CA ARG A 47 7.11 -6.07 0.36
C ARG A 47 7.48 -6.25 -1.10
N TRP A 48 7.57 -7.48 -1.59
CA TRP A 48 7.86 -7.75 -3.00
C TRP A 48 6.77 -7.22 -3.93
N LEU A 49 5.50 -7.38 -3.56
CA LEU A 49 4.37 -6.83 -4.31
C LEU A 49 4.41 -5.29 -4.34
N LEU A 50 4.73 -4.65 -3.22
CA LEU A 50 4.91 -3.18 -3.17
C LEU A 50 6.10 -2.70 -4.00
N VAL A 51 7.20 -3.45 -4.03
CA VAL A 51 8.36 -3.15 -4.92
C VAL A 51 7.95 -3.26 -6.39
N ALA A 52 7.21 -4.32 -6.76
CA ALA A 52 6.69 -4.48 -8.11
C ALA A 52 5.75 -3.33 -8.49
N GLU A 53 4.86 -2.93 -7.57
CA GLU A 53 3.95 -1.79 -7.73
C GLU A 53 4.71 -0.47 -7.95
N THR A 54 5.75 -0.24 -7.16
CA THR A 54 6.63 0.92 -7.34
C THR A 54 7.32 0.90 -8.71
N ALA A 55 7.81 -0.26 -9.15
CA ALA A 55 8.44 -0.41 -10.44
C ALA A 55 7.47 -0.13 -11.60
N VAL A 56 6.22 -0.61 -11.51
CA VAL A 56 5.16 -0.32 -12.49
C VAL A 56 4.84 1.17 -12.53
N GLY A 57 4.69 1.82 -11.37
CA GLY A 57 4.42 3.27 -11.28
C GLY A 57 5.58 4.11 -11.83
N LEU A 58 6.83 3.75 -11.55
CA LEU A 58 8.01 4.42 -12.11
C LEU A 58 8.10 4.22 -13.63
N ALA A 59 7.82 3.01 -14.13
CA ALA A 59 7.78 2.73 -15.55
C ALA A 59 6.75 3.61 -16.27
N ALA A 60 5.57 3.79 -15.67
CA ALA A 60 4.54 4.67 -16.21
C ALA A 60 5.02 6.13 -16.31
N ILE A 61 5.74 6.64 -15.31
CA ILE A 61 6.34 7.99 -15.37
C ILE A 61 7.39 8.07 -16.48
N VAL A 62 8.25 7.08 -16.60
CA VAL A 62 9.27 7.04 -17.67
C VAL A 62 8.60 7.08 -19.04
N VAL A 63 7.56 6.29 -19.26
CA VAL A 63 6.80 6.30 -20.53
C VAL A 63 6.20 7.68 -20.77
N ALA A 64 5.57 8.31 -19.79
CA ALA A 64 5.01 9.66 -19.93
C ALA A 64 6.07 10.71 -20.29
N VAL A 65 7.27 10.66 -19.66
CA VAL A 65 8.40 11.54 -19.97
C VAL A 65 8.90 11.31 -21.39
N LEU A 66 9.06 10.07 -21.83
CA LEU A 66 9.52 9.73 -23.17
C LEU A 66 8.55 10.22 -24.25
N LEU A 67 7.24 10.03 -24.04
CA LEU A 67 6.20 10.53 -24.96
C LEU A 67 6.23 12.06 -25.03
N THR A 68 6.36 12.75 -23.90
CA THR A 68 6.47 14.22 -23.89
C THR A 68 7.71 14.70 -24.64
N ARG A 69 8.85 14.00 -24.51
CA ARG A 69 10.09 14.33 -25.27
C ARG A 69 9.98 14.02 -26.74
N ALA A 70 9.15 13.06 -27.12
CA ALA A 70 8.85 12.74 -28.52
C ALA A 70 7.88 13.75 -29.18
N GLY A 71 7.43 14.77 -28.45
CA GLY A 71 6.50 15.78 -28.95
C GLY A 71 5.02 15.42 -28.80
N GLU A 72 4.70 14.29 -28.16
CA GLU A 72 3.33 13.91 -27.88
C GLU A 72 2.74 14.71 -26.72
N THR A 73 1.47 15.10 -26.85
CA THR A 73 0.77 15.80 -25.79
C THR A 73 0.26 14.82 -24.72
N VAL A 74 0.96 14.75 -23.60
CA VAL A 74 0.52 13.94 -22.47
C VAL A 74 -0.48 14.73 -21.62
N ALA A 75 -1.71 14.23 -21.50
CA ALA A 75 -2.76 14.89 -20.74
C ALA A 75 -2.35 15.10 -19.27
N TRP A 76 -2.74 16.23 -18.69
CA TRP A 76 -2.48 16.53 -17.27
C TRP A 76 -2.97 15.42 -16.31
N ALA A 77 -4.08 14.77 -16.65
CA ALA A 77 -4.63 13.65 -15.88
C ALA A 77 -3.64 12.48 -15.69
N VAL A 78 -2.74 12.25 -16.65
CA VAL A 78 -1.71 11.21 -16.57
C VAL A 78 -0.70 11.55 -15.47
N TRP A 79 -0.20 12.78 -15.45
CA TRP A 79 0.76 13.26 -14.44
C TRP A 79 0.17 13.29 -13.04
N PHE A 80 -1.04 13.82 -12.91
CA PHE A 80 -1.76 13.83 -11.65
C PHE A 80 -1.93 12.43 -11.08
N ARG A 81 -2.41 11.50 -11.90
CA ARG A 81 -2.61 10.12 -11.49
C ARG A 81 -1.30 9.43 -11.10
N ALA A 82 -0.25 9.56 -11.91
CA ALA A 82 1.06 8.97 -11.63
C ALA A 82 1.61 9.44 -10.26
N THR A 83 1.47 10.73 -9.96
CA THR A 83 1.88 11.31 -8.68
C THR A 83 1.03 10.74 -7.54
N VAL A 84 -0.30 10.70 -7.70
CA VAL A 84 -1.21 10.16 -6.67
C VAL A 84 -0.92 8.69 -6.39
N VAL A 85 -0.72 7.87 -7.42
CA VAL A 85 -0.40 6.44 -7.26
C VAL A 85 0.90 6.26 -6.49
N LEU A 86 1.96 7.02 -6.80
CA LEU A 86 3.21 6.96 -6.04
C LEU A 86 3.04 7.36 -4.57
N LEU A 87 2.29 8.40 -4.28
CA LEU A 87 2.01 8.82 -2.90
C LEU A 87 1.23 7.74 -2.13
N ILE A 88 0.28 7.09 -2.79
CA ILE A 88 -0.46 5.96 -2.22
C ILE A 88 0.49 4.80 -1.94
N THR A 89 1.32 4.41 -2.89
CA THR A 89 2.30 3.32 -2.72
C THR A 89 3.25 3.61 -1.56
N LEU A 90 3.77 4.84 -1.43
CA LEU A 90 4.57 5.25 -0.28
C LEU A 90 3.81 5.12 1.04
N THR A 91 2.54 5.49 1.06
CA THR A 91 1.67 5.34 2.24
C THR A 91 1.47 3.86 2.59
N LEU A 92 1.31 2.99 1.59
CA LEU A 92 1.21 1.54 1.80
C LEU A 92 2.50 0.94 2.38
N TYR A 93 3.69 1.42 1.98
CA TYR A 93 4.95 1.03 2.62
C TYR A 93 4.96 1.38 4.10
N VAL A 94 4.51 2.58 4.47
CA VAL A 94 4.41 2.99 5.88
C VAL A 94 3.44 2.08 6.65
N PHE A 95 2.28 1.76 6.07
CA PHE A 95 1.32 0.84 6.72
C PHE A 95 1.88 -0.57 6.82
N ALA A 96 2.55 -1.10 5.79
CA ALA A 96 3.19 -2.41 5.84
C ALA A 96 4.28 -2.46 6.90
N TRP A 97 5.12 -1.42 7.00
CA TRP A 97 6.14 -1.30 8.03
C TRP A 97 5.53 -1.26 9.44
N ARG A 98 4.49 -0.44 9.67
CA ARG A 98 3.81 -0.36 10.97
C ARG A 98 3.07 -1.67 11.33
N ALA A 99 2.48 -2.33 10.36
CA ALA A 99 1.86 -3.64 10.57
C ALA A 99 2.90 -4.71 10.97
N GLN A 100 4.13 -4.67 10.41
CA GLN A 100 5.22 -5.54 10.84
C GLN A 100 5.66 -5.31 12.30
N LEU A 101 5.51 -4.09 12.80
CA LEU A 101 5.73 -3.75 14.21
C LEU A 101 4.56 -4.13 15.13
N GLY A 102 3.52 -4.78 14.58
CA GLY A 102 2.38 -5.27 15.34
C GLY A 102 1.22 -4.28 15.48
N TYR A 103 1.27 -3.11 14.88
CA TYR A 103 0.18 -2.15 14.97
C TYR A 103 -1.04 -2.61 14.18
N TYR A 104 -2.11 -2.98 14.88
CA TYR A 104 -3.35 -3.47 14.29
C TYR A 104 -4.02 -2.45 13.35
N TRP A 105 -4.00 -1.16 13.70
CA TRP A 105 -4.58 -0.11 12.87
C TRP A 105 -3.93 -0.04 11.47
N ALA A 106 -2.61 -0.26 11.41
CA ALA A 106 -1.87 -0.24 10.15
C ALA A 106 -2.22 -1.47 9.28
N TYR A 107 -2.31 -2.66 9.88
CA TYR A 107 -2.79 -3.86 9.21
C TYR A 107 -4.20 -3.67 8.65
N GLN A 108 -5.12 -3.10 9.44
CA GLN A 108 -6.50 -2.86 9.03
C GLN A 108 -6.58 -1.88 7.85
N ARG A 109 -5.80 -0.80 7.88
CA ARG A 109 -5.75 0.16 6.77
C ARG A 109 -5.13 -0.44 5.52
N LEU A 110 -4.00 -1.13 5.64
CA LEU A 110 -3.39 -1.81 4.51
C LEU A 110 -4.37 -2.77 3.84
N ARG A 111 -5.09 -3.56 4.63
CA ARG A 111 -6.15 -4.46 4.16
C ARG A 111 -7.33 -3.73 3.51
N LEU A 112 -7.75 -2.58 4.04
CA LEU A 112 -8.83 -1.78 3.48
C LEU A 112 -8.42 -1.20 2.12
N PHE A 113 -7.24 -0.58 2.05
CA PHE A 113 -6.70 0.01 0.83
C PHE A 113 -6.52 -1.05 -0.27
N SER A 114 -5.95 -2.22 0.05
CA SER A 114 -5.76 -3.28 -0.93
C SER A 114 -7.06 -3.86 -1.51
N ARG A 115 -8.22 -3.59 -0.91
CA ARG A 115 -9.53 -3.99 -1.43
C ARG A 115 -10.24 -2.88 -2.20
N ILE A 116 -10.18 -1.65 -1.69
CA ILE A 116 -10.91 -0.53 -2.28
C ILE A 116 -10.20 -0.03 -3.54
N PHE A 117 -8.88 0.13 -3.48
CA PHE A 117 -8.13 0.73 -4.61
C PHE A 117 -8.24 -0.04 -5.92
N PRO A 118 -8.15 -1.39 -5.96
CA PRO A 118 -8.34 -2.12 -7.20
C PRO A 118 -9.70 -1.85 -7.85
N VAL A 119 -10.76 -1.82 -7.04
CA VAL A 119 -12.11 -1.54 -7.54
C VAL A 119 -12.20 -0.14 -8.14
N VAL A 120 -11.74 0.88 -7.39
CA VAL A 120 -11.75 2.27 -7.86
C VAL A 120 -10.91 2.42 -9.12
N THR A 121 -9.71 1.83 -9.15
CA THR A 121 -8.79 1.92 -10.29
C THR A 121 -9.38 1.25 -11.54
N LEU A 122 -9.99 0.07 -11.40
CA LEU A 122 -10.61 -0.63 -12.52
C LEU A 122 -11.86 0.08 -13.04
N VAL A 123 -12.68 0.66 -12.15
CA VAL A 123 -13.83 1.49 -12.56
C VAL A 123 -13.36 2.71 -13.36
N VAL A 124 -12.32 3.39 -12.90
CA VAL A 124 -11.75 4.54 -13.62
C VAL A 124 -11.11 4.11 -14.94
N ALA A 125 -10.45 2.94 -14.98
CA ALA A 125 -9.88 2.37 -16.22
C ALA A 125 -10.94 2.03 -17.27
N ALA A 126 -12.14 1.70 -16.84
CA ALA A 126 -13.25 1.36 -17.72
C ALA A 126 -13.92 2.57 -18.40
N ILE A 127 -13.57 3.81 -18.02
CA ILE A 127 -14.12 5.03 -18.65
C ILE A 127 -13.45 5.24 -20.02
N PRO A 128 -14.20 5.13 -21.13
CA PRO A 128 -13.63 5.27 -22.47
C PRO A 128 -13.04 6.67 -22.70
N GLY A 129 -11.86 6.73 -23.31
CA GLY A 129 -11.22 7.98 -23.71
C GLY A 129 -10.58 8.80 -22.58
N LEU A 130 -10.69 8.37 -21.32
CA LEU A 130 -10.08 9.09 -20.18
C LEU A 130 -8.55 8.95 -20.17
N TYR A 131 -8.05 7.76 -20.48
CA TYR A 131 -6.63 7.46 -20.46
C TYR A 131 -6.16 6.75 -21.74
N PRO A 132 -4.89 6.93 -22.16
CA PRO A 132 -4.31 6.18 -23.26
C PRO A 132 -4.22 4.69 -22.89
N PHE A 133 -4.24 3.82 -23.92
CA PHE A 133 -4.30 2.36 -23.73
C PHE A 133 -3.18 1.78 -22.85
N TRP A 134 -1.94 2.29 -22.98
CA TRP A 134 -0.82 1.84 -22.15
C TRP A 134 -1.05 2.10 -20.65
N MET A 135 -1.75 3.19 -20.34
CA MET A 135 -2.08 3.52 -18.95
C MET A 135 -3.22 2.66 -18.39
N VAL A 136 -4.13 2.19 -19.26
CA VAL A 136 -5.14 1.19 -18.86
C VAL A 136 -4.47 -0.13 -18.46
N ILE A 137 -3.46 -0.57 -19.22
CA ILE A 137 -2.66 -1.76 -18.88
C ILE A 137 -1.98 -1.58 -17.53
N GLU A 138 -1.35 -0.42 -17.30
CA GLU A 138 -0.71 -0.10 -16.01
C GLU A 138 -1.73 -0.17 -14.86
N GLN A 139 -2.95 0.32 -15.05
CA GLN A 139 -4.03 0.27 -14.05
C GLN A 139 -4.44 -1.17 -13.72
N ILE A 140 -4.52 -2.04 -14.72
CA ILE A 140 -4.83 -3.45 -14.52
C ILE A 140 -3.71 -4.13 -13.72
N LEU A 141 -2.44 -3.90 -14.09
CA LEU A 141 -1.29 -4.46 -13.36
C LEU A 141 -1.27 -3.99 -11.89
N PHE A 142 -1.45 -2.70 -11.65
CA PHE A 142 -1.56 -2.12 -10.32
C PHE A 142 -2.68 -2.80 -9.51
N SER A 143 -3.86 -2.96 -10.11
CA SER A 143 -5.00 -3.60 -9.46
C SER A 143 -4.74 -5.07 -9.11
N LEU A 144 -4.07 -5.82 -9.98
CA LEU A 144 -3.69 -7.22 -9.72
C LEU A 144 -2.69 -7.33 -8.56
N LEU A 145 -1.69 -6.45 -8.49
CA LEU A 145 -0.72 -6.40 -7.39
C LEU A 145 -1.41 -6.08 -6.06
N MET A 146 -2.32 -5.09 -6.05
CA MET A 146 -3.10 -4.73 -4.87
C MET A 146 -4.03 -5.85 -4.42
N ILE A 147 -4.67 -6.59 -5.34
CA ILE A 147 -5.47 -7.77 -5.02
C ILE A 147 -4.58 -8.84 -4.37
N GLY A 148 -3.37 -9.06 -4.91
CA GLY A 148 -2.39 -9.99 -4.33
C GLY A 148 -2.00 -9.60 -2.89
N ILE A 149 -1.79 -8.32 -2.60
CA ILE A 149 -1.56 -7.82 -1.23
C ILE A 149 -2.78 -8.11 -0.35
N GLY A 150 -3.98 -7.84 -0.86
CA GLY A 150 -5.24 -8.08 -0.15
C GLY A 150 -5.48 -9.56 0.16
N ASP A 151 -5.11 -10.45 -0.74
CA ASP A 151 -5.22 -11.91 -0.56
C ASP A 151 -4.29 -12.40 0.55
N VAL A 152 -3.02 -12.00 0.52
CA VAL A 152 -2.05 -12.32 1.58
C VAL A 152 -2.55 -11.82 2.95
N LEU A 153 -3.03 -10.57 3.04
CA LEU A 153 -3.54 -9.99 4.28
C LEU A 153 -4.85 -10.62 4.77
N THR A 154 -5.58 -11.29 3.89
CA THR A 154 -6.87 -11.90 4.20
C THR A 154 -6.75 -13.38 4.51
N SER A 155 -5.56 -13.98 4.33
CA SER A 155 -5.31 -15.39 4.66
C SER A 155 -5.70 -15.70 6.12
N ASP A 156 -6.11 -16.94 6.38
CA ASP A 156 -6.57 -17.35 7.71
C ASP A 156 -5.50 -17.16 8.78
N HIS A 157 -4.23 -17.43 8.41
CA HIS A 157 -3.09 -17.21 9.30
C HIS A 157 -2.96 -15.72 9.68
N MET A 158 -3.00 -14.80 8.73
CA MET A 158 -2.89 -13.35 9.00
C MET A 158 -4.08 -12.82 9.80
N ARG A 159 -5.29 -13.37 9.60
CA ARG A 159 -6.46 -13.02 10.41
C ARG A 159 -6.33 -13.50 11.86
N ALA A 160 -5.76 -14.70 12.06
CA ALA A 160 -5.48 -15.25 13.39
C ALA A 160 -4.39 -14.45 14.11
N THR A 161 -3.35 -14.02 13.37
CA THR A 161 -2.25 -13.20 13.91
C THR A 161 -2.72 -11.81 14.34
N PHE A 162 -3.68 -11.21 13.60
CA PHE A 162 -4.23 -9.88 13.88
C PHE A 162 -5.70 -9.94 14.32
N PRO A 163 -6.00 -10.48 15.53
CA PRO A 163 -7.36 -10.55 16.03
C PRO A 163 -7.92 -9.14 16.28
N LYS A 164 -9.21 -8.98 16.02
CA LYS A 164 -9.91 -7.73 16.28
C LYS A 164 -9.89 -7.41 17.77
N PRO A 165 -9.52 -6.17 18.18
CA PRO A 165 -9.61 -5.77 19.59
C PRO A 165 -11.02 -6.00 20.12
N ARG A 166 -11.13 -6.66 21.28
CA ARG A 166 -12.42 -6.78 21.97
C ARG A 166 -12.77 -5.38 22.50
N THR A 167 -13.87 -4.82 22.02
CA THR A 167 -14.47 -3.66 22.66
C THR A 167 -15.04 -4.13 24.00
N THR A 168 -14.30 -3.92 25.09
CA THR A 168 -14.91 -3.90 26.41
C THR A 168 -15.85 -2.71 26.41
N GLY A 169 -17.17 -3.01 26.33
CA GLY A 169 -18.25 -2.05 26.52
C GLY A 169 -18.25 -1.49 27.95
#